data_f44f8668c9c9f24a63de74c7dde379d4
#
_entry.id   f44f8668c9c9f24a63de74c7dde379d4
#
_cell.length_a   1.000
_cell.length_b   1.000
_cell.length_c   1.000
_cell.angle_alpha   90.00
_cell.angle_beta   90.00
_cell.angle_gamma   90.00
#
_symmetry.space_group_name_H-M   'P 1'
#
loop_
_entity.id
_entity.type
_entity.pdbx_description
1 polymer ?
#
loop_
_entity_poly.entity_id
_entity_poly.type
_entity_poly.pdbx_seq_one_letter_code
_entity_poly.pdbx_strand_id
1 'polypeptide(L)'
;MRGLLHTAGERVELTCAVSWIADVITEGAASQLISPDGATPDVRVVVERDSAEFDVAGWRVLTRDAWCRRGQVVIRNACSSGLDLRVTVGEPTLEVIARWRPSGSGRAVAAVLRARARLLLRAVLLQYPALWRSQQRDRAPLHASVCTLATAAGRTVLLAGPGGVGKSTLVQRELLNGAIPTCDNVCVSDGQYTWGLVEPLRLPAEAHAGKGRRMPYGRRETSWPRRTDRMVPDLLVVLARGDQPGVTRCDPALAARHLEAGTYMAGELRRYWPFAATLALGTGLGRSHPPVQQIAHELSARLPCLRVRLGDRPGAPLRELLEAPATEEVTA
;
A
#
# COMPACT_ATOMS: atom_id res chain seq x y z
N MET A 1 8.06 -17.62 -13.51
CA MET A 1 8.58 -16.28 -13.22
C MET A 1 9.33 -16.33 -11.90
N ARG A 2 10.46 -15.64 -11.79
CA ARG A 2 11.17 -15.36 -10.52
C ARG A 2 11.63 -13.92 -10.53
N GLY A 3 11.51 -13.21 -9.39
CA GLY A 3 11.89 -11.82 -9.29
C GLY A 3 12.00 -11.35 -7.86
N LEU A 4 12.61 -10.18 -7.65
CA LEU A 4 12.76 -9.50 -6.38
C LEU A 4 12.07 -8.13 -6.47
N LEU A 5 11.33 -7.79 -5.42
CA LEU A 5 10.63 -6.50 -5.28
C LEU A 5 11.00 -5.85 -3.95
N HIS A 6 11.38 -4.56 -3.98
CA HIS A 6 11.53 -3.75 -2.78
C HIS A 6 10.22 -2.99 -2.52
N THR A 7 9.50 -3.32 -1.47
CA THR A 7 8.17 -2.75 -1.17
C THR A 7 7.90 -2.72 0.34
N ALA A 8 7.30 -1.66 0.84
CA ALA A 8 7.01 -1.47 2.26
C ALA A 8 8.24 -1.60 3.18
N GLY A 9 9.45 -1.34 2.66
CA GLY A 9 10.72 -1.50 3.37
C GLY A 9 11.22 -2.94 3.47
N GLU A 10 10.60 -3.87 2.74
CA GLU A 10 10.93 -5.30 2.74
C GLU A 10 11.45 -5.74 1.37
N ARG A 11 12.34 -6.73 1.38
CA ARG A 11 12.82 -7.47 0.20
C ARG A 11 11.92 -8.68 -0.03
N VAL A 12 11.09 -8.64 -1.05
CA VAL A 12 10.11 -9.69 -1.37
C VAL A 12 10.59 -10.48 -2.58
N GLU A 13 11.04 -11.71 -2.37
CA GLU A 13 11.33 -12.65 -3.46
C GLU A 13 10.05 -13.35 -3.89
N LEU A 14 9.80 -13.36 -5.20
CA LEU A 14 8.60 -13.90 -5.82
C LEU A 14 8.97 -15.03 -6.78
N THR A 15 8.35 -16.19 -6.61
CA THR A 15 8.41 -17.30 -7.55
C THR A 15 6.99 -17.70 -7.95
N CYS A 16 6.67 -17.74 -9.23
CA CYS A 16 5.34 -18.10 -9.71
C CYS A 16 5.41 -19.09 -10.86
N ALA A 17 4.80 -20.28 -10.65
CA ALA A 17 4.71 -21.35 -11.63
C ALA A 17 3.45 -21.24 -12.51
N VAL A 18 2.52 -20.31 -12.23
CA VAL A 18 1.25 -20.11 -12.95
C VAL A 18 1.35 -18.85 -13.81
N SER A 19 1.38 -19.01 -15.14
CA SER A 19 1.71 -17.94 -16.09
C SER A 19 0.81 -16.69 -15.95
N TRP A 20 -0.51 -16.85 -15.94
CA TRP A 20 -1.43 -15.71 -15.85
C TRP A 20 -1.36 -14.97 -14.50
N ILE A 21 -1.00 -15.68 -13.40
CA ILE A 21 -0.73 -15.03 -12.10
C ILE A 21 0.61 -14.29 -12.15
N ALA A 22 1.61 -14.85 -12.84
CA ALA A 22 2.88 -14.18 -13.09
C ALA A 22 2.66 -12.83 -13.82
N ASP A 23 1.76 -12.78 -14.80
CA ASP A 23 1.38 -11.53 -15.48
C ASP A 23 0.75 -10.52 -14.51
N VAL A 24 -0.12 -10.99 -13.59
CA VAL A 24 -0.72 -10.14 -12.55
C VAL A 24 0.32 -9.58 -11.59
N ILE A 25 1.30 -10.40 -11.20
CA ILE A 25 2.43 -9.99 -10.34
C ILE A 25 3.28 -8.94 -11.07
N THR A 26 3.68 -9.21 -12.32
CA THR A 26 4.50 -8.29 -13.12
C THR A 26 3.83 -6.92 -13.31
N GLU A 27 2.54 -6.93 -13.63
CA GLU A 27 1.76 -5.68 -13.69
C GLU A 27 1.68 -4.97 -12.34
N GLY A 28 1.43 -5.73 -11.25
CA GLY A 28 1.34 -5.18 -9.89
C GLY A 28 2.64 -4.58 -9.39
N ALA A 29 3.77 -5.12 -9.83
CA ALA A 29 5.09 -4.62 -9.52
C ALA A 29 5.46 -3.32 -10.26
N ALA A 30 4.62 -2.82 -11.18
CA ALA A 30 4.76 -1.51 -11.82
C ALA A 30 6.16 -1.24 -12.42
N SER A 31 6.77 -2.24 -13.05
CA SER A 31 8.15 -2.22 -13.59
C SER A 31 9.26 -2.14 -12.53
N GLN A 32 8.96 -2.41 -11.26
CA GLN A 32 9.94 -2.40 -10.16
C GLN A 32 10.50 -3.81 -9.84
N LEU A 33 10.07 -4.84 -10.58
CA LEU A 33 10.57 -6.20 -10.40
C LEU A 33 11.96 -6.33 -11.01
N ILE A 34 12.93 -6.75 -10.20
CA ILE A 34 14.33 -6.95 -10.60
C ILE A 34 14.72 -8.43 -10.48
N SER A 35 15.87 -8.80 -11.02
CA SER A 35 16.42 -10.13 -10.82
C SER A 35 16.87 -10.33 -9.37
N PRO A 36 16.66 -11.51 -8.77
CA PRO A 36 17.22 -11.82 -7.45
C PRO A 36 18.74 -11.70 -7.44
N ASP A 37 19.27 -11.07 -6.40
CA ASP A 37 20.70 -10.81 -6.21
C ASP A 37 21.40 -11.82 -5.28
N GLY A 38 20.69 -12.88 -4.86
CA GLY A 38 21.19 -13.93 -3.99
C GLY A 38 21.19 -13.59 -2.50
N ALA A 39 20.90 -12.34 -2.12
CA ALA A 39 20.78 -12.00 -0.71
C ALA A 39 19.46 -12.52 -0.12
N THR A 40 19.47 -12.85 1.18
CA THR A 40 18.31 -13.39 1.89
C THR A 40 17.12 -12.42 1.85
N PRO A 41 15.94 -12.84 1.36
CA PRO A 41 14.76 -12.00 1.34
C PRO A 41 14.11 -11.92 2.73
N ASP A 42 13.44 -10.81 3.02
CA ASP A 42 12.59 -10.67 4.21
C ASP A 42 11.29 -11.47 4.08
N VAL A 43 10.79 -11.57 2.85
CA VAL A 43 9.58 -12.31 2.49
C VAL A 43 9.84 -13.13 1.23
N ARG A 44 9.46 -14.41 1.26
CA ARG A 44 9.47 -15.28 0.07
C ARG A 44 8.03 -15.70 -0.26
N VAL A 45 7.57 -15.41 -1.45
CA VAL A 45 6.24 -15.77 -1.94
C VAL A 45 6.39 -16.76 -3.10
N VAL A 46 5.81 -17.94 -2.94
CA VAL A 46 5.84 -19.02 -3.95
C VAL A 46 4.40 -19.33 -4.38
N VAL A 47 4.10 -19.14 -5.66
CA VAL A 47 2.82 -19.55 -6.23
C VAL A 47 3.02 -20.89 -6.94
N GLU A 48 2.45 -21.94 -6.36
CA GLU A 48 2.54 -23.31 -6.88
C GLU A 48 1.48 -23.58 -7.96
N ARG A 49 1.77 -24.52 -8.86
CA ARG A 49 0.76 -25.08 -9.79
C ARG A 49 -0.21 -26.01 -9.13
N ASP A 50 0.17 -26.57 -7.99
CA ASP A 50 -0.64 -27.51 -7.25
C ASP A 50 -1.98 -26.88 -6.86
N SER A 51 -3.05 -27.62 -7.04
CA SER A 51 -4.42 -27.25 -6.65
C SER A 51 -4.96 -28.12 -5.50
N ALA A 52 -4.13 -28.98 -4.91
CA ALA A 52 -4.50 -29.74 -3.73
C ALA A 52 -4.69 -28.83 -2.51
N GLU A 53 -5.54 -29.24 -1.59
CA GLU A 53 -5.66 -28.53 -0.31
C GLU A 53 -4.38 -28.63 0.51
N PHE A 54 -4.09 -27.62 1.30
CA PHE A 54 -3.11 -27.78 2.36
C PHE A 54 -3.69 -28.73 3.42
N ASP A 55 -2.89 -29.72 3.80
CA ASP A 55 -3.28 -30.60 4.91
C ASP A 55 -3.25 -29.81 6.23
N VAL A 56 -4.40 -29.79 6.89
CA VAL A 56 -4.63 -29.14 8.18
C VAL A 56 -5.11 -30.12 9.23
N ALA A 57 -4.95 -31.43 9.00
CA ALA A 57 -5.32 -32.45 9.98
C ALA A 57 -4.57 -32.23 11.30
N GLY A 58 -5.29 -32.17 12.39
CA GLY A 58 -4.74 -31.91 13.73
C GLY A 58 -4.26 -30.46 13.97
N TRP A 59 -4.54 -29.52 13.07
CA TRP A 59 -4.26 -28.09 13.31
C TRP A 59 -5.37 -27.45 14.15
N ARG A 60 -5.00 -26.45 14.95
CA ARG A 60 -5.96 -25.64 15.70
C ARG A 60 -6.72 -24.72 14.75
N VAL A 61 -8.03 -24.74 14.84
CA VAL A 61 -8.90 -23.82 14.09
C VAL A 61 -8.80 -22.42 14.70
N LEU A 62 -8.56 -21.40 13.84
CA LEU A 62 -8.60 -19.98 14.21
C LEU A 62 -9.94 -19.35 13.85
N THR A 63 -10.37 -19.58 12.60
CA THR A 63 -11.65 -19.14 12.06
C THR A 63 -12.19 -20.23 11.12
N ARG A 64 -13.37 -20.03 10.53
CA ARG A 64 -13.97 -20.96 9.57
C ARG A 64 -13.01 -21.39 8.45
N ASP A 65 -12.14 -20.48 7.99
CA ASP A 65 -11.27 -20.70 6.83
C ASP A 65 -9.78 -20.49 7.19
N ALA A 66 -9.43 -20.58 8.48
CA ALA A 66 -8.05 -20.44 8.93
C ALA A 66 -7.69 -21.41 10.06
N TRP A 67 -6.49 -21.98 9.95
CA TRP A 67 -5.92 -22.95 10.90
C TRP A 67 -4.48 -22.56 11.22
N CYS A 68 -4.01 -22.95 12.40
CA CYS A 68 -2.63 -22.69 12.79
C CYS A 68 -1.97 -23.86 13.50
N ARG A 69 -0.65 -23.96 13.37
CA ARG A 69 0.21 -24.93 14.05
C ARG A 69 1.66 -24.45 14.07
N ARG A 70 2.27 -24.29 15.25
CA ARG A 70 3.72 -24.06 15.42
C ARG A 70 4.31 -22.97 14.48
N GLY A 71 3.80 -21.76 14.56
CA GLY A 71 4.29 -20.63 13.74
C GLY A 71 3.84 -20.68 12.28
N GLN A 72 2.94 -21.58 11.94
CA GLN A 72 2.33 -21.68 10.61
C GLN A 72 0.85 -21.33 10.66
N VAL A 73 0.36 -20.72 9.60
CA VAL A 73 -1.06 -20.42 9.40
C VAL A 73 -1.46 -20.85 7.99
N VAL A 74 -2.55 -21.57 7.86
CA VAL A 74 -3.21 -21.83 6.58
C VAL A 74 -4.47 -21.00 6.54
N ILE A 75 -4.66 -20.27 5.44
CA ILE A 75 -5.87 -19.45 5.18
C ILE A 75 -6.44 -19.90 3.83
N ARG A 76 -7.66 -20.44 3.83
CA ARG A 76 -8.39 -20.74 2.59
C ARG A 76 -8.99 -19.47 2.00
N ASN A 77 -9.00 -19.38 0.69
CA ASN A 77 -9.59 -18.28 -0.07
C ASN A 77 -9.23 -16.91 0.53
N ALA A 78 -7.94 -16.70 0.82
CA ALA A 78 -7.42 -15.52 1.50
C ALA A 78 -7.98 -14.22 0.92
N CYS A 79 -8.66 -13.41 1.73
CA CYS A 79 -9.26 -12.14 1.34
C CYS A 79 -10.23 -12.24 0.14
N SER A 80 -10.83 -13.39 -0.12
CA SER A 80 -11.68 -13.67 -1.29
C SER A 80 -10.94 -13.55 -2.63
N SER A 81 -9.63 -13.84 -2.64
CA SER A 81 -8.78 -13.81 -3.84
C SER A 81 -8.86 -15.08 -4.69
N GLY A 82 -9.38 -16.18 -4.13
CA GLY A 82 -9.31 -17.52 -4.71
C GLY A 82 -7.97 -18.22 -4.43
N LEU A 83 -7.07 -17.61 -3.64
CA LEU A 83 -5.82 -18.22 -3.20
C LEU A 83 -5.98 -18.85 -1.82
N ASP A 84 -5.57 -20.10 -1.69
CA ASP A 84 -5.22 -20.68 -0.40
C ASP A 84 -3.77 -20.34 -0.10
N LEU A 85 -3.50 -19.92 1.13
CA LEU A 85 -2.16 -19.57 1.60
C LEU A 85 -1.71 -20.48 2.73
N ARG A 86 -0.45 -20.87 2.72
CA ARG A 86 0.28 -21.34 3.89
C ARG A 86 1.37 -20.35 4.19
N VAL A 87 1.31 -19.72 5.35
CA VAL A 87 2.27 -18.75 5.84
C VAL A 87 3.08 -19.42 6.95
N THR A 88 4.40 -19.41 6.80
CA THR A 88 5.35 -19.92 7.79
C THR A 88 6.23 -18.76 8.25
N VAL A 89 6.22 -18.51 9.54
CA VAL A 89 7.09 -17.48 10.12
C VAL A 89 8.43 -18.10 10.44
N GLY A 90 9.45 -17.59 9.77
CA GLY A 90 10.86 -17.95 9.98
C GLY A 90 11.70 -16.70 10.21
N GLU A 91 12.81 -16.86 10.88
CA GLU A 91 13.86 -15.86 10.91
C GLU A 91 15.02 -16.34 10.03
N PRO A 92 15.50 -15.53 9.09
CA PRO A 92 15.13 -14.14 8.82
C PRO A 92 13.94 -13.96 7.85
N THR A 93 13.39 -15.03 7.25
CA THR A 93 12.44 -14.95 6.13
C THR A 93 11.04 -15.41 6.50
N LEU A 94 10.05 -14.60 6.18
CA LEU A 94 8.65 -14.98 6.13
C LEU A 94 8.38 -15.75 4.82
N GLU A 95 7.88 -16.98 4.91
CA GLU A 95 7.55 -17.78 3.73
C GLU A 95 6.03 -17.83 3.52
N VAL A 96 5.59 -17.58 2.29
CA VAL A 96 4.19 -17.64 1.86
C VAL A 96 4.08 -18.55 0.65
N ILE A 97 3.41 -19.68 0.81
CA ILE A 97 3.08 -20.59 -0.28
C ILE A 97 1.62 -20.36 -0.66
N ALA A 98 1.36 -20.11 -1.93
CA ALA A 98 0.04 -19.80 -2.45
C ALA A 98 -0.38 -20.83 -3.53
N ARG A 99 -1.64 -21.27 -3.46
CA ARG A 99 -2.27 -22.17 -4.43
C ARG A 99 -3.56 -21.56 -4.94
N TRP A 100 -3.74 -21.52 -6.27
CA TRP A 100 -4.96 -21.00 -6.88
C TRP A 100 -6.07 -22.04 -6.83
N ARG A 101 -7.04 -21.83 -5.94
CA ARG A 101 -8.13 -22.78 -5.67
C ARG A 101 -9.49 -22.07 -5.49
N PRO A 102 -9.95 -21.26 -6.43
CA PRO A 102 -11.25 -20.64 -6.31
C PRO A 102 -12.36 -21.70 -6.38
N SER A 103 -13.45 -21.50 -5.63
CA SER A 103 -14.69 -22.25 -5.80
C SER A 103 -15.24 -22.07 -7.21
N GLY A 104 -16.21 -22.90 -7.63
CA GLY A 104 -16.87 -22.73 -8.94
C GLY A 104 -17.48 -21.35 -9.11
N SER A 105 -18.22 -20.86 -8.10
CA SER A 105 -18.75 -19.50 -8.07
C SER A 105 -17.65 -18.44 -8.04
N GLY A 106 -16.56 -18.67 -7.30
CA GLY A 106 -15.39 -17.79 -7.26
C GLY A 106 -14.72 -17.63 -8.61
N ARG A 107 -14.62 -18.72 -9.42
CA ARG A 107 -14.12 -18.65 -10.81
C ARG A 107 -15.00 -17.82 -11.70
N ALA A 108 -16.32 -17.99 -11.62
CA ALA A 108 -17.27 -17.20 -12.39
C ALA A 108 -17.18 -15.70 -12.02
N VAL A 109 -17.13 -15.38 -10.73
CA VAL A 109 -16.95 -14.00 -10.25
C VAL A 109 -15.63 -13.42 -10.71
N ALA A 110 -14.52 -14.17 -10.64
CA ALA A 110 -13.21 -13.72 -11.12
C ALA A 110 -13.18 -13.48 -12.63
N ALA A 111 -13.90 -14.29 -13.41
CA ALA A 111 -14.03 -14.12 -14.86
C ALA A 111 -14.84 -12.86 -15.23
N VAL A 112 -15.91 -12.54 -14.48
CA VAL A 112 -16.74 -11.35 -14.70
C VAL A 112 -16.06 -10.09 -14.14
N LEU A 113 -15.55 -10.16 -12.91
CA LEU A 113 -14.94 -9.03 -12.21
C LEU A 113 -13.40 -9.09 -12.26
N ARG A 114 -12.84 -9.28 -13.46
CA ARG A 114 -11.40 -9.48 -13.69
C ARG A 114 -10.49 -8.44 -12.99
N ALA A 115 -10.86 -7.15 -13.08
CA ALA A 115 -10.09 -6.08 -12.47
C ALA A 115 -10.02 -6.22 -10.94
N ARG A 116 -11.16 -6.55 -10.30
CA ARG A 116 -11.23 -6.81 -8.85
C ARG A 116 -10.41 -8.05 -8.45
N ALA A 117 -10.53 -9.14 -9.20
CA ALA A 117 -9.77 -10.36 -8.95
C ALA A 117 -8.26 -10.09 -9.00
N ARG A 118 -7.79 -9.34 -10.00
CA ARG A 118 -6.37 -8.95 -10.13
C ARG A 118 -5.90 -8.08 -8.96
N LEU A 119 -6.71 -7.12 -8.53
CA LEU A 119 -6.38 -6.28 -7.35
C LEU A 119 -6.23 -7.13 -6.08
N LEU A 120 -7.13 -8.10 -5.87
CA LEU A 120 -7.06 -9.01 -4.71
C LEU A 120 -5.83 -9.92 -4.76
N LEU A 121 -5.50 -10.46 -5.94
CA LEU A 121 -4.28 -11.27 -6.12
C LEU A 121 -3.02 -10.46 -5.82
N ARG A 122 -2.92 -9.23 -6.35
CA ARG A 122 -1.80 -8.32 -6.06
C ARG A 122 -1.70 -8.02 -4.56
N ALA A 123 -2.82 -7.70 -3.91
CA ALA A 123 -2.85 -7.42 -2.49
C ALA A 123 -2.32 -8.61 -1.67
N VAL A 124 -2.82 -9.81 -1.93
CA VAL A 124 -2.50 -11.01 -1.17
C VAL A 124 -1.07 -11.52 -1.44
N LEU A 125 -0.57 -11.37 -2.67
CA LEU A 125 0.75 -11.88 -3.06
C LEU A 125 1.89 -10.87 -2.89
N LEU A 126 1.65 -9.57 -3.14
CA LEU A 126 2.69 -8.55 -3.15
C LEU A 126 2.66 -7.65 -1.92
N GLN A 127 1.45 -7.24 -1.49
CA GLN A 127 1.29 -6.16 -0.53
C GLN A 127 1.18 -6.67 0.90
N TYR A 128 0.25 -7.57 1.18
CA TYR A 128 -0.07 -7.99 2.55
C TYR A 128 1.07 -8.75 3.26
N PRO A 129 1.81 -9.64 2.60
CA PRO A 129 2.97 -10.27 3.23
C PRO A 129 4.06 -9.26 3.61
N ALA A 130 4.35 -8.28 2.73
CA ALA A 130 5.30 -7.22 3.00
C ALA A 130 4.82 -6.30 4.13
N LEU A 131 3.56 -5.88 4.12
CA LEU A 131 2.96 -5.07 5.19
C LEU A 131 3.00 -5.79 6.54
N TRP A 132 2.71 -7.09 6.57
CA TRP A 132 2.73 -7.85 7.81
C TRP A 132 4.15 -8.06 8.34
N ARG A 133 5.13 -8.32 7.43
CA ARG A 133 6.55 -8.39 7.83
C ARG A 133 7.05 -7.04 8.36
N SER A 134 6.67 -5.96 7.72
CA SER A 134 6.99 -4.59 8.16
C SER A 134 6.38 -4.27 9.53
N GLN A 135 5.15 -4.72 9.80
CA GLN A 135 4.50 -4.58 11.10
C GLN A 135 5.27 -5.29 12.24
N GLN A 136 5.95 -6.41 11.96
CA GLN A 136 6.81 -7.09 12.94
C GLN A 136 8.05 -6.28 13.32
N ARG A 137 8.35 -5.22 12.58
CA ARG A 137 9.41 -4.24 12.82
C ARG A 137 8.86 -2.91 13.38
N ASP A 138 7.72 -2.97 14.06
CA ASP A 138 7.01 -1.81 14.66
C ASP A 138 6.66 -0.69 13.68
N ARG A 139 6.47 -1.01 12.40
CA ARG A 139 6.00 -0.09 11.37
C ARG A 139 4.50 -0.20 11.17
N ALA A 140 3.87 0.89 10.74
CA ALA A 140 2.44 0.90 10.42
C ALA A 140 2.18 1.30 8.96
N PRO A 141 1.22 0.66 8.27
CA PRO A 141 0.73 1.16 7.00
C PRO A 141 -0.07 2.45 7.21
N LEU A 142 0.14 3.41 6.32
CA LEU A 142 -0.55 4.70 6.29
C LEU A 142 -1.14 4.93 4.90
N HIS A 143 -2.40 5.38 4.85
CA HIS A 143 -3.02 5.80 3.59
C HIS A 143 -2.58 7.22 3.25
N ALA A 144 -1.39 7.34 2.73
CA ALA A 144 -0.75 8.59 2.40
C ALA A 144 0.09 8.46 1.12
N SER A 145 0.29 9.58 0.42
CA SER A 145 1.24 9.70 -0.67
C SER A 145 2.51 10.39 -0.18
N VAL A 146 3.67 10.00 -0.68
CA VAL A 146 4.95 10.60 -0.31
C VAL A 146 5.75 10.95 -1.54
N CYS A 147 6.22 12.19 -1.62
CA CYS A 147 7.10 12.63 -2.71
C CYS A 147 8.03 13.77 -2.28
N THR A 148 9.22 13.81 -2.86
CA THR A 148 10.12 14.98 -2.79
C THR A 148 9.80 15.90 -3.94
N LEU A 149 9.45 17.15 -3.64
CA LEU A 149 9.13 18.18 -4.63
C LEU A 149 10.39 18.64 -5.35
N ALA A 150 10.27 18.93 -6.65
CA ALA A 150 11.35 19.50 -7.45
C ALA A 150 11.44 21.02 -7.23
N THR A 151 11.73 21.43 -5.99
CA THR A 151 12.01 22.82 -5.60
C THR A 151 13.47 22.96 -5.21
N ALA A 152 13.98 24.19 -5.10
CA ALA A 152 15.37 24.42 -4.66
C ALA A 152 15.67 23.79 -3.29
N ALA A 153 14.68 23.75 -2.39
CA ALA A 153 14.81 23.15 -1.07
C ALA A 153 14.66 21.62 -1.05
N GLY A 154 14.20 20.99 -2.16
CA GLY A 154 14.01 19.53 -2.23
C GLY A 154 13.09 18.96 -1.15
N ARG A 155 12.03 19.69 -0.75
CA ARG A 155 11.16 19.33 0.38
C ARG A 155 10.39 18.04 0.14
N THR A 156 10.43 17.12 1.09
CA THR A 156 9.68 15.85 1.06
C THR A 156 8.37 15.99 1.82
N VAL A 157 7.26 15.77 1.14
CA VAL A 157 5.91 15.92 1.68
C VAL A 157 5.22 14.57 1.86
N LEU A 158 4.57 14.42 3.03
CA LEU A 158 3.63 13.34 3.33
C LEU A 158 2.21 13.89 3.17
N LEU A 159 1.48 13.40 2.16
CA LEU A 159 0.13 13.85 1.82
C LEU A 159 -0.91 12.92 2.45
N ALA A 160 -1.60 13.39 3.46
CA ALA A 160 -2.73 12.72 4.10
C ALA A 160 -4.06 13.27 3.58
N GLY A 161 -5.13 12.49 3.70
CA GLY A 161 -6.48 12.91 3.35
C GLY A 161 -7.36 11.77 2.85
N PRO A 162 -8.68 11.97 2.77
CA PRO A 162 -9.62 10.93 2.38
C PRO A 162 -9.38 10.39 0.97
N GLY A 163 -9.96 9.22 0.69
CA GLY A 163 -9.99 8.68 -0.67
C GLY A 163 -10.65 9.65 -1.64
N GLY A 164 -10.06 9.85 -2.82
CA GLY A 164 -10.62 10.74 -3.85
C GLY A 164 -10.35 12.24 -3.65
N VAL A 165 -9.70 12.67 -2.57
CA VAL A 165 -9.39 14.10 -2.33
C VAL A 165 -8.47 14.72 -3.38
N GLY A 166 -7.64 13.91 -4.06
CA GLY A 166 -6.73 14.38 -5.12
C GLY A 166 -5.26 14.07 -4.89
N LYS A 167 -4.89 13.23 -3.89
CA LYS A 167 -3.49 12.86 -3.60
C LYS A 167 -2.74 12.40 -4.86
N SER A 168 -3.22 11.36 -5.53
CA SER A 168 -2.58 10.80 -6.73
C SER A 168 -2.49 11.79 -7.88
N THR A 169 -3.47 12.68 -8.03
CA THR A 169 -3.46 13.75 -9.03
C THR A 169 -2.37 14.77 -8.76
N LEU A 170 -2.18 15.14 -7.48
CA LEU A 170 -1.09 16.05 -7.09
C LEU A 170 0.28 15.40 -7.31
N VAL A 171 0.46 14.16 -6.84
CA VAL A 171 1.71 13.40 -7.07
C VAL A 171 2.04 13.30 -8.56
N GLN A 172 1.03 13.01 -9.40
CA GLN A 172 1.23 12.95 -10.85
C GLN A 172 1.71 14.29 -11.41
N ARG A 173 1.10 15.40 -11.01
CA ARG A 173 1.51 16.74 -11.46
C ARG A 173 2.93 17.06 -11.03
N GLU A 174 3.27 16.76 -9.80
CA GLU A 174 4.62 16.96 -9.30
C GLU A 174 5.64 16.06 -10.02
N LEU A 175 5.28 14.83 -10.38
CA LEU A 175 6.09 13.95 -11.23
C LEU A 175 6.43 14.57 -12.59
N LEU A 176 5.44 15.20 -13.23
CA LEU A 176 5.65 15.91 -14.50
C LEU A 176 6.61 17.10 -14.34
N ASN A 177 6.67 17.68 -13.17
CA ASN A 177 7.54 18.77 -12.79
C ASN A 177 8.88 18.31 -12.17
N GLY A 178 9.18 17.02 -12.19
CA GLY A 178 10.48 16.52 -11.75
C GLY A 178 10.53 15.93 -10.35
N ALA A 179 9.45 15.93 -9.60
CA ALA A 179 9.40 15.32 -8.27
C ALA A 179 9.74 13.81 -8.29
N ILE A 180 10.21 13.31 -7.16
CA ILE A 180 10.52 11.90 -6.95
C ILE A 180 9.55 11.36 -5.89
N PRO A 181 8.62 10.46 -6.23
CA PRO A 181 7.71 9.84 -5.28
C PRO A 181 8.30 8.57 -4.67
N THR A 182 7.72 8.17 -3.54
CA THR A 182 7.86 6.83 -2.97
C THR A 182 6.58 6.01 -3.24
N CYS A 183 5.41 6.65 -3.09
CA CYS A 183 4.10 6.07 -3.38
C CYS A 183 3.06 7.17 -3.61
N ASP A 184 1.88 6.78 -4.14
CA ASP A 184 0.75 7.70 -4.31
C ASP A 184 -0.48 7.35 -3.47
N ASN A 185 -0.46 6.23 -2.73
CA ASN A 185 -1.65 5.73 -2.06
C ASN A 185 -1.38 5.12 -0.67
N VAL A 186 -0.42 4.19 -0.55
CA VAL A 186 -0.07 3.55 0.73
C VAL A 186 1.44 3.58 0.92
N CYS A 187 1.88 4.02 2.08
CA CYS A 187 3.24 3.86 2.57
C CYS A 187 3.24 3.11 3.91
N VAL A 188 4.42 2.74 4.35
CA VAL A 188 4.68 2.22 5.69
C VAL A 188 5.60 3.19 6.40
N SER A 189 5.41 3.43 7.69
CA SER A 189 6.27 4.33 8.47
C SER A 189 6.59 3.76 9.85
N ASP A 190 7.76 4.14 10.37
CA ASP A 190 8.19 3.93 11.75
C ASP A 190 8.20 5.25 12.58
N GLY A 191 7.52 6.30 12.06
CA GLY A 191 7.54 7.64 12.68
C GLY A 191 8.68 8.54 12.18
N GLN A 192 9.76 7.98 11.65
CA GLN A 192 10.88 8.73 11.08
C GLN A 192 10.98 8.57 9.58
N TYR A 193 11.05 7.34 9.11
CA TYR A 193 11.14 6.99 7.69
C TYR A 193 9.79 6.59 7.13
N THR A 194 9.64 6.77 5.83
CA THR A 194 8.51 6.23 5.08
C THR A 194 9.00 5.39 3.91
N TRP A 195 8.39 4.21 3.74
CA TRP A 195 8.66 3.28 2.64
C TRP A 195 7.41 3.12 1.79
N GLY A 196 7.54 3.26 0.49
CA GLY A 196 6.41 3.11 -0.42
C GLY A 196 5.97 1.66 -0.59
N LEU A 197 4.67 1.43 -0.56
CA LEU A 197 4.09 0.19 -1.06
C LEU A 197 4.09 0.26 -2.60
N VAL A 198 4.66 -0.76 -3.26
CA VAL A 198 4.70 -0.80 -4.72
C VAL A 198 3.34 -1.17 -5.27
N GLU A 199 2.81 -0.29 -6.08
CA GLU A 199 1.60 -0.49 -6.88
C GLU A 199 1.65 0.40 -8.13
N PRO A 200 0.93 0.07 -9.22
CA PRO A 200 0.85 0.95 -10.37
C PRO A 200 0.23 2.30 -10.01
N LEU A 201 0.74 3.36 -10.61
CA LEU A 201 0.16 4.70 -10.49
C LEU A 201 -1.24 4.71 -11.13
N ARG A 202 -2.27 5.16 -10.38
CA ARG A 202 -3.66 5.18 -10.81
C ARG A 202 -4.08 6.58 -11.19
N LEU A 203 -4.26 6.81 -12.47
CA LEU A 203 -4.58 8.11 -13.05
C LEU A 203 -6.01 8.17 -13.59
N PRO A 204 -6.65 9.36 -13.64
CA PRO A 204 -7.86 9.59 -14.42
C PRO A 204 -7.63 9.20 -15.88
N ALA A 205 -8.64 8.61 -16.54
CA ALA A 205 -8.51 8.13 -17.92
C ALA A 205 -8.15 9.25 -18.92
N GLU A 206 -8.60 10.46 -18.62
CA GLU A 206 -8.37 11.68 -19.44
C GLU A 206 -6.91 12.18 -19.36
N ALA A 207 -6.22 11.88 -18.25
CA ALA A 207 -4.85 12.37 -18.03
C ALA A 207 -3.79 11.71 -18.92
N HIS A 208 -4.15 10.61 -19.62
CA HIS A 208 -3.19 9.86 -20.45
C HIS A 208 -3.86 9.36 -21.72
N ALA A 209 -3.66 10.05 -22.83
CA ALA A 209 -4.14 9.67 -24.16
C ALA A 209 -3.70 8.24 -24.54
N GLY A 210 -4.51 7.26 -24.22
CA GLY A 210 -4.36 5.87 -24.69
C GLY A 210 -3.35 4.98 -23.96
N LYS A 211 -2.42 5.50 -23.16
CA LYS A 211 -1.40 4.72 -22.48
C LYS A 211 -1.91 4.16 -21.12
N GLY A 212 -1.48 2.95 -20.76
CA GLY A 212 -1.84 2.31 -19.49
C GLY A 212 -3.10 1.45 -19.58
N ARG A 213 -3.29 0.59 -18.56
CA ARG A 213 -4.39 -0.35 -18.47
C ARG A 213 -5.65 0.30 -17.92
N ARG A 214 -6.77 0.08 -18.58
CA ARG A 214 -8.09 0.54 -18.08
C ARG A 214 -8.48 -0.18 -16.78
N MET A 215 -8.93 0.58 -15.80
CA MET A 215 -9.44 0.13 -14.53
C MET A 215 -10.91 0.56 -14.37
N PRO A 216 -11.67 -0.04 -13.43
CA PRO A 216 -13.00 0.46 -13.08
C PRO A 216 -12.98 1.94 -12.69
N TYR A 217 -14.15 2.59 -12.78
CA TYR A 217 -14.36 3.99 -12.36
C TYR A 217 -13.53 5.01 -13.16
N GLY A 218 -13.31 4.76 -14.46
CA GLY A 218 -12.65 5.72 -15.34
C GLY A 218 -11.18 5.99 -15.01
N ARG A 219 -10.48 5.03 -14.41
CA ARG A 219 -9.06 5.13 -14.10
C ARG A 219 -8.21 4.30 -15.05
N ARG A 220 -6.92 4.64 -15.11
CA ARG A 220 -5.87 3.84 -15.79
C ARG A 220 -4.72 3.58 -14.84
N GLU A 221 -4.13 2.40 -14.94
CA GLU A 221 -2.88 2.05 -14.28
C GLU A 221 -1.70 2.23 -15.24
N THR A 222 -0.62 2.82 -14.75
CA THR A 222 0.64 2.99 -15.48
C THR A 222 1.83 2.71 -14.56
N SER A 223 2.97 2.39 -15.15
CA SER A 223 4.23 2.23 -14.42
C SER A 223 4.78 3.57 -13.93
N TRP A 224 5.59 3.53 -12.89
CA TRP A 224 6.30 4.69 -12.39
C TRP A 224 7.47 5.04 -13.33
N PRO A 225 7.60 6.26 -13.81
CA PRO A 225 8.78 6.68 -14.59
C PRO A 225 10.03 6.73 -13.72
N ARG A 226 9.86 7.05 -12.43
CA ARG A 226 10.88 7.06 -11.38
C ARG A 226 10.20 6.98 -10.02
N ARG A 227 10.85 6.38 -9.06
CA ARG A 227 10.47 6.37 -7.64
C ARG A 227 11.69 6.02 -6.80
N THR A 228 11.61 6.30 -5.51
CA THR A 228 12.54 5.79 -4.51
C THR A 228 11.81 4.91 -3.50
N ASP A 229 12.52 3.98 -2.87
CA ASP A 229 11.92 3.03 -1.94
C ASP A 229 11.63 3.65 -0.58
N ARG A 230 12.45 4.64 -0.15
CA ARG A 230 12.39 5.24 1.18
C ARG A 230 12.63 6.74 1.13
N MET A 231 11.95 7.48 2.01
CA MET A 231 12.14 8.91 2.25
C MET A 231 12.00 9.24 3.73
N VAL A 232 12.54 10.41 4.10
CA VAL A 232 12.26 11.07 5.39
C VAL A 232 11.37 12.27 5.08
N PRO A 233 10.12 12.32 5.56
CA PRO A 233 9.26 13.48 5.34
C PRO A 233 9.74 14.70 6.14
N ASP A 234 9.63 15.89 5.53
CA ASP A 234 9.90 17.19 6.12
C ASP A 234 8.62 17.94 6.51
N LEU A 235 7.49 17.51 5.93
CA LEU A 235 6.22 18.21 6.05
C LEU A 235 5.05 17.22 5.97
N LEU A 236 4.08 17.35 6.87
CA LEU A 236 2.79 16.67 6.79
C LEU A 236 1.73 17.62 6.24
N VAL A 237 1.13 17.24 5.11
CA VAL A 237 0.07 18.01 4.46
C VAL A 237 -1.24 17.25 4.53
N VAL A 238 -2.22 17.83 5.20
CA VAL A 238 -3.60 17.34 5.24
C VAL A 238 -4.38 17.97 4.09
N LEU A 239 -4.84 17.15 3.15
CA LEU A 239 -5.63 17.60 2.01
C LEU A 239 -7.12 17.60 2.35
N ALA A 240 -7.81 18.67 1.97
CA ALA A 240 -9.26 18.81 2.05
C ALA A 240 -9.80 19.40 0.74
N ARG A 241 -11.11 19.25 0.49
CA ARG A 241 -11.82 19.99 -0.55
C ARG A 241 -12.45 21.24 0.03
N GLY A 242 -12.59 22.27 -0.78
CA GLY A 242 -13.29 23.52 -0.41
C GLY A 242 -13.49 24.40 -1.63
N ASP A 243 -14.33 25.41 -1.48
CA ASP A 243 -14.72 26.33 -2.58
C ASP A 243 -13.52 27.15 -3.09
N GLN A 244 -12.63 27.51 -2.16
CA GLN A 244 -11.43 28.29 -2.48
C GLN A 244 -10.17 27.50 -2.10
N PRO A 245 -9.14 27.47 -2.97
CA PRO A 245 -7.84 26.91 -2.63
C PRO A 245 -7.19 27.77 -1.53
N GLY A 246 -6.43 27.11 -0.65
CA GLY A 246 -5.72 27.84 0.42
C GLY A 246 -4.83 26.93 1.24
N VAL A 247 -3.88 27.53 1.94
CA VAL A 247 -2.94 26.85 2.83
C VAL A 247 -3.02 27.50 4.20
N THR A 248 -3.28 26.70 5.22
CA THR A 248 -3.33 27.13 6.62
C THR A 248 -2.43 26.23 7.47
N ARG A 249 -2.00 26.70 8.62
CA ARG A 249 -1.38 25.83 9.62
C ARG A 249 -2.41 24.81 10.10
N CYS A 250 -1.95 23.61 10.39
CA CYS A 250 -2.79 22.54 10.92
C CYS A 250 -2.27 22.14 12.30
N ASP A 251 -3.17 22.04 13.25
CA ASP A 251 -2.85 21.50 14.57
C ASP A 251 -2.30 20.07 14.44
N PRO A 252 -1.18 19.71 15.11
CA PRO A 252 -0.58 18.39 15.00
C PRO A 252 -1.51 17.24 15.41
N ALA A 253 -2.34 17.43 16.45
CA ALA A 253 -3.28 16.40 16.88
C ALA A 253 -4.42 16.23 15.87
N LEU A 254 -4.84 17.29 15.20
CA LEU A 254 -5.79 17.22 14.10
C LEU A 254 -5.17 16.52 12.89
N ALA A 255 -3.93 16.83 12.54
CA ALA A 255 -3.22 16.17 11.45
C ALA A 255 -3.06 14.66 11.69
N ALA A 256 -2.71 14.25 12.93
CA ALA A 256 -2.67 12.84 13.34
C ALA A 256 -4.01 12.15 13.14
N ARG A 257 -5.10 12.76 13.62
CA ARG A 257 -6.47 12.21 13.45
C ARG A 257 -6.84 12.04 11.98
N HIS A 258 -6.50 12.99 11.12
CA HIS A 258 -6.77 12.88 9.68
C HIS A 258 -5.96 11.73 9.03
N LEU A 259 -4.70 11.55 9.41
CA LEU A 259 -3.86 10.48 8.91
C LEU A 259 -4.37 9.11 9.38
N GLU A 260 -4.72 8.99 10.67
CA GLU A 260 -5.28 7.79 11.28
C GLU A 260 -6.62 7.41 10.64
N ALA A 261 -7.59 8.32 10.65
CA ALA A 261 -8.92 8.08 10.09
C ALA A 261 -8.86 7.74 8.60
N GLY A 262 -8.05 8.48 7.81
CA GLY A 262 -7.82 8.19 6.41
C GLY A 262 -7.25 6.80 6.17
N THR A 263 -6.39 6.31 7.06
CA THR A 263 -5.80 4.98 6.99
C THR A 263 -6.82 3.88 7.29
N TYR A 264 -7.62 4.01 8.34
CA TYR A 264 -8.66 3.03 8.67
C TYR A 264 -9.79 2.97 7.65
N MET A 265 -10.11 4.09 7.03
CA MET A 265 -11.15 4.17 6.01
C MET A 265 -10.67 3.76 4.61
N ALA A 266 -9.37 3.53 4.42
CA ALA A 266 -8.81 3.14 3.14
C ALA A 266 -9.32 1.76 2.70
N GLY A 267 -9.95 1.73 1.53
CA GLY A 267 -10.49 0.49 0.95
C GLY A 267 -9.44 -0.58 0.69
N GLU A 268 -8.22 -0.17 0.38
CA GLU A 268 -7.03 -0.99 0.15
C GLU A 268 -6.62 -1.77 1.40
N LEU A 269 -6.73 -1.15 2.58
CA LEU A 269 -6.34 -1.75 3.86
C LEU A 269 -7.47 -2.52 4.55
N ARG A 270 -8.73 -2.38 4.08
CA ARG A 270 -9.89 -3.03 4.72
C ARG A 270 -9.72 -4.54 4.89
N ARG A 271 -9.12 -5.24 3.93
CA ARG A 271 -8.87 -6.68 3.99
C ARG A 271 -7.56 -7.03 4.66
N TYR A 272 -6.65 -6.07 4.74
CA TYR A 272 -5.37 -6.25 5.42
C TYR A 272 -5.57 -6.46 6.93
N TRP A 273 -6.45 -5.70 7.57
CA TRP A 273 -6.66 -5.79 9.02
C TRP A 273 -7.00 -7.21 9.50
N PRO A 274 -8.05 -7.87 8.97
CA PRO A 274 -8.34 -9.24 9.35
C PRO A 274 -7.26 -10.24 8.93
N PHE A 275 -6.57 -10.02 7.82
CA PHE A 275 -5.43 -10.85 7.39
C PHE A 275 -4.29 -10.77 8.42
N ALA A 276 -3.87 -9.58 8.81
CA ALA A 276 -2.80 -9.37 9.79
C ALA A 276 -3.18 -9.93 11.18
N ALA A 277 -4.41 -9.69 11.63
CA ALA A 277 -4.91 -10.25 12.89
C ALA A 277 -4.92 -11.77 12.88
N THR A 278 -5.33 -12.41 11.77
CA THR A 278 -5.32 -13.87 11.63
C THR A 278 -3.90 -14.43 11.73
N LEU A 279 -2.94 -13.79 11.09
CA LEU A 279 -1.53 -14.20 11.17
C LEU A 279 -0.97 -14.00 12.58
N ALA A 280 -1.21 -12.87 13.22
CA ALA A 280 -0.74 -12.61 14.58
C ALA A 280 -1.30 -13.62 15.59
N LEU A 281 -2.61 -13.88 15.55
CA LEU A 281 -3.27 -14.85 16.43
C LEU A 281 -2.83 -16.29 16.15
N GLY A 282 -2.59 -16.62 14.89
CA GLY A 282 -2.21 -17.97 14.49
C GLY A 282 -0.75 -18.32 14.75
N THR A 283 0.15 -17.35 14.61
CA THR A 283 1.58 -17.53 14.82
C THR A 283 2.02 -17.19 16.24
N GLY A 284 1.23 -16.40 16.97
CA GLY A 284 1.63 -15.82 18.26
C GLY A 284 2.70 -14.72 18.14
N LEU A 285 2.97 -14.25 16.93
CA LEU A 285 4.01 -13.28 16.65
C LEU A 285 3.43 -11.96 16.11
N GLY A 286 4.04 -10.87 16.54
CA GLY A 286 3.60 -9.53 16.15
C GLY A 286 2.32 -9.09 16.85
N ARG A 287 1.92 -7.86 16.58
CA ARG A 287 0.69 -7.28 17.09
C ARG A 287 -0.50 -7.70 16.21
N SER A 288 -1.66 -7.93 16.80
CA SER A 288 -2.89 -8.18 16.02
C SER A 288 -3.34 -6.97 15.20
N HIS A 289 -2.83 -5.80 15.57
CA HIS A 289 -3.09 -4.53 14.90
C HIS A 289 -1.81 -3.68 14.85
N PRO A 290 -1.44 -3.11 13.68
CA PRO A 290 -0.27 -2.23 13.59
C PRO A 290 -0.45 -0.93 14.37
N PRO A 291 0.63 -0.27 14.81
CA PRO A 291 0.58 0.92 15.66
C PRO A 291 0.26 2.21 14.85
N VAL A 292 -0.84 2.21 14.09
CA VAL A 292 -1.22 3.33 13.19
C VAL A 292 -1.37 4.64 13.96
N GLN A 293 -2.09 4.63 15.09
CA GLN A 293 -2.32 5.81 15.90
C GLN A 293 -1.00 6.38 16.45
N GLN A 294 -0.17 5.51 17.02
CA GLN A 294 1.14 5.90 17.56
C GLN A 294 2.00 6.57 16.49
N ILE A 295 2.16 5.93 15.34
CA ILE A 295 2.98 6.44 14.22
C ILE A 295 2.40 7.75 13.66
N ALA A 296 1.07 7.88 13.56
CA ALA A 296 0.44 9.13 13.12
C ALA A 296 0.75 10.28 14.08
N HIS A 297 0.70 10.05 15.38
CA HIS A 297 1.06 11.04 16.40
C HIS A 297 2.55 11.39 16.38
N GLU A 298 3.43 10.42 16.26
CA GLU A 298 4.89 10.64 16.17
C GLU A 298 5.24 11.50 14.95
N LEU A 299 4.67 11.18 13.77
CA LEU A 299 4.88 11.98 12.56
C LEU A 299 4.37 13.41 12.72
N SER A 300 3.15 13.60 13.23
CA SER A 300 2.55 14.93 13.36
C SER A 300 3.24 15.79 14.43
N ALA A 301 3.76 15.19 15.49
CA ALA A 301 4.52 15.89 16.51
C ALA A 301 5.91 16.35 16.01
N ARG A 302 6.51 15.57 15.12
CA ARG A 302 7.84 15.84 14.56
C ARG A 302 7.83 16.79 13.38
N LEU A 303 6.78 16.74 12.55
CA LEU A 303 6.70 17.47 11.28
C LEU A 303 5.89 18.76 11.42
N PRO A 304 6.29 19.85 10.77
CA PRO A 304 5.35 20.93 10.50
C PRO A 304 4.11 20.39 9.81
N CYS A 305 2.92 20.82 10.27
CA CYS A 305 1.65 20.35 9.73
C CYS A 305 0.92 21.50 9.01
N LEU A 306 0.52 21.26 7.77
CA LEU A 306 -0.26 22.19 6.97
C LEU A 306 -1.56 21.53 6.53
N ARG A 307 -2.62 22.34 6.42
CA ARG A 307 -3.86 21.97 5.75
C ARG A 307 -3.94 22.68 4.41
N VAL A 308 -4.07 21.91 3.34
CA VAL A 308 -4.22 22.42 1.98
C VAL A 308 -5.65 22.13 1.50
N ARG A 309 -6.41 23.17 1.25
CA ARG A 309 -7.72 23.08 0.61
C ARG A 309 -7.54 23.14 -0.90
N LEU A 310 -8.11 22.17 -1.59
CA LEU A 310 -8.13 22.09 -3.05
C LEU A 310 -9.50 22.57 -3.53
N GLY A 311 -9.53 23.54 -4.43
CA GLY A 311 -10.75 23.98 -5.11
C GLY A 311 -11.29 22.93 -6.09
N ASP A 312 -12.48 23.17 -6.64
CA ASP A 312 -13.15 22.26 -7.58
C ASP A 312 -12.43 22.15 -8.93
N ARG A 313 -11.77 23.21 -9.35
CA ARG A 313 -10.99 23.23 -10.58
C ARG A 313 -9.57 22.69 -10.34
N PRO A 314 -8.91 22.14 -11.40
CA PRO A 314 -7.49 21.83 -11.34
C PRO A 314 -6.69 23.09 -10.95
N GLY A 315 -6.31 23.15 -9.65
CA GLY A 315 -5.57 24.28 -9.08
C GLY A 315 -4.07 24.26 -9.40
N ALA A 316 -3.33 25.14 -8.76
CA ALA A 316 -1.87 25.22 -8.81
C ALA A 316 -1.20 23.89 -8.39
N PRO A 317 0.00 23.60 -8.88
CA PRO A 317 0.85 22.53 -8.38
C PRO A 317 1.06 22.67 -6.87
N LEU A 318 1.30 21.55 -6.18
CA LEU A 318 1.50 21.56 -4.74
C LEU A 318 2.66 22.46 -4.30
N ARG A 319 3.76 22.48 -5.07
CA ARG A 319 4.91 23.34 -4.81
C ARG A 319 4.55 24.83 -4.75
N GLU A 320 3.71 25.30 -5.68
CA GLU A 320 3.27 26.71 -5.71
C GLU A 320 2.35 27.03 -4.53
N LEU A 321 1.45 26.09 -4.15
CA LEU A 321 0.61 26.25 -2.98
C LEU A 321 1.44 26.34 -1.69
N LEU A 322 2.52 25.57 -1.57
CA LEU A 322 3.36 25.54 -0.38
C LEU A 322 4.40 26.69 -0.32
N GLU A 323 4.64 27.38 -1.40
CA GLU A 323 5.44 28.62 -1.44
C GLU A 323 4.63 29.85 -0.99
N ALA A 324 3.33 29.79 -1.10
CA ALA A 324 2.44 30.84 -0.55
C ALA A 324 2.51 30.87 0.99
N PRO A 325 2.52 32.06 1.61
CA PRO A 325 2.52 32.15 3.08
C PRO A 325 1.26 31.47 3.65
N ALA A 326 1.48 30.54 4.58
CA ALA A 326 0.38 29.88 5.27
C ALA A 326 -0.33 30.89 6.19
N THR A 327 -1.64 31.03 6.06
CA THR A 327 -2.46 31.81 6.97
C THR A 327 -2.77 31.02 8.24
N GLU A 328 -3.05 31.71 9.35
CA GLU A 328 -3.57 31.03 10.55
C GLU A 328 -4.98 30.52 10.29
N GLU A 329 -5.30 29.33 10.80
CA GLU A 329 -6.65 28.80 10.70
C GLU A 329 -7.55 29.64 11.64
N VAL A 330 -8.46 30.40 11.06
CA VAL A 330 -9.51 31.10 11.87
C VAL A 330 -10.42 29.97 12.37
N THR A 331 -10.30 29.61 13.64
CA THR A 331 -11.27 28.75 14.35
C THR A 331 -12.61 29.47 14.38
N ALA A 332 -13.57 29.00 13.56
CA ALA A 332 -14.95 29.41 13.64
C ALA A 332 -15.69 28.58 14.69
#